data_40304532dc378d737cc52ade3c62b3f8
#
_entry.id   40304532dc378d737cc52ade3c62b3f8
#
_cell.length_a   1.000
_cell.length_b   1.000
_cell.length_c   1.000
_cell.angle_alpha   90.00
_cell.angle_beta   90.00
_cell.angle_gamma   90.00
#
_symmetry.space_group_name_H-M   'P 1'
#
loop_
_entity.id
_entity.type
_entity.pdbx_description
1 polymer ?
#
loop_
_entity_poly.entity_id
_entity_poly.type
_entity_poly.pdbx_seq_one_letter_code
_entity_poly.pdbx_strand_id
1 'polypeptide(L)'
;MQLQKARFPLGTHLIVKHFGYSHHGIYAGRGRVIHYSGFAHLFKKHPIEITSLEKFSSGKTILVQQYHQPKFTGRKVVRRMRSRMKENNYHLIMNNCEHLCTWAITGQESSPQVIRMMNRLTTLGYVSSIMSYMNSMMLTLTTTCFALVLYIKKKLREKAKVQMPVYRYLKQQQHKDP
;
A
#
# COMPACT_ATOMS: atom_id res chain seq x y z
N MET A 1 -0.01 21.76 -26.39
CA MET A 1 0.46 20.36 -26.38
C MET A 1 -0.68 19.52 -25.77
N GLN A 2 -1.47 18.85 -26.62
CA GLN A 2 -2.64 18.08 -26.18
C GLN A 2 -2.14 16.84 -25.44
N LEU A 3 -2.39 16.76 -24.12
CA LEU A 3 -2.26 15.52 -23.35
C LEU A 3 -3.20 14.49 -23.95
N GLN A 4 -2.63 13.57 -24.72
CA GLN A 4 -3.33 12.40 -25.22
C GLN A 4 -4.06 11.77 -24.05
N LYS A 5 -5.39 11.72 -24.10
CA LYS A 5 -6.28 11.12 -23.09
C LYS A 5 -5.88 9.67 -22.89
N ALA A 6 -4.89 9.39 -22.02
CA ALA A 6 -4.46 8.04 -21.71
C ALA A 6 -5.66 7.28 -21.15
N ARG A 7 -6.23 6.36 -21.96
CA ARG A 7 -7.35 5.51 -21.57
C ARG A 7 -6.81 4.29 -20.86
N PHE A 8 -6.65 4.40 -19.54
CA PHE A 8 -6.40 3.22 -18.73
C PHE A 8 -7.68 2.38 -18.63
N PRO A 9 -7.59 1.04 -18.63
CA PRO A 9 -8.69 0.18 -18.26
C PRO A 9 -9.24 0.52 -16.87
N LEU A 10 -10.55 0.35 -16.68
CA LEU A 10 -11.18 0.59 -15.38
C LEU A 10 -10.60 -0.34 -14.32
N GLY A 11 -10.31 0.17 -13.14
CA GLY A 11 -9.72 -0.60 -12.05
C GLY A 11 -8.20 -0.77 -12.12
N THR A 12 -7.53 -0.13 -13.08
CA THR A 12 -6.06 -0.16 -13.19
C THR A 12 -5.42 0.50 -11.98
N HIS A 13 -4.41 -0.16 -11.42
CA HIS A 13 -3.57 0.39 -10.36
C HIS A 13 -2.50 1.31 -10.96
N LEU A 14 -2.60 2.59 -10.64
CA LEU A 14 -1.71 3.65 -11.10
C LEU A 14 -0.71 4.02 -10.01
N ILE A 15 0.53 4.30 -10.42
CA ILE A 15 1.63 4.70 -9.54
C ILE A 15 2.26 5.98 -10.07
N VAL A 16 2.49 6.93 -9.18
CA VAL A 16 3.30 8.13 -9.44
C VAL A 16 4.47 8.14 -8.48
N LYS A 17 5.70 8.19 -9.00
CA LYS A 17 6.91 8.24 -8.19
C LYS A 17 7.18 9.66 -7.70
N HIS A 18 7.43 9.80 -6.41
CA HIS A 18 7.92 11.02 -5.76
C HIS A 18 9.29 10.73 -5.13
N PHE A 19 9.96 11.80 -4.71
CA PHE A 19 11.19 11.64 -3.94
C PHE A 19 10.89 10.95 -2.61
N GLY A 20 11.50 9.80 -2.38
CA GLY A 20 11.35 9.04 -1.13
C GLY A 20 10.10 8.17 -1.01
N TYR A 21 9.08 8.32 -1.87
CA TYR A 21 7.85 7.50 -1.83
C TYR A 21 7.17 7.35 -3.18
N SER A 22 6.22 6.41 -3.26
CA SER A 22 5.34 6.26 -4.41
C SER A 22 3.89 6.52 -4.00
N HIS A 23 3.18 7.28 -4.82
CA HIS A 23 1.77 7.55 -4.66
C HIS A 23 0.95 6.57 -5.51
N HIS A 24 -0.08 5.96 -4.92
CA HIS A 24 -0.85 4.89 -5.52
C HIS A 24 -2.33 5.26 -5.60
N GLY A 25 -3.00 4.85 -6.69
CA GLY A 25 -4.42 5.08 -6.88
C GLY A 25 -5.03 4.09 -7.89
N ILE A 26 -6.35 3.97 -7.86
CA ILE A 26 -7.12 3.14 -8.80
C ILE A 26 -7.85 4.02 -9.81
N TYR A 27 -7.65 3.74 -11.09
CA TYR A 27 -8.36 4.43 -12.16
C TYR A 27 -9.85 4.08 -12.12
N ALA A 28 -10.69 5.10 -11.91
CA ALA A 28 -12.14 4.97 -11.77
C ALA A 28 -12.93 5.26 -13.04
N GLY A 29 -12.22 5.48 -14.17
CA GLY A 29 -12.82 5.85 -15.45
C GLY A 29 -13.01 7.37 -15.59
N ARG A 30 -13.25 7.82 -16.83
CA ARG A 30 -13.52 9.23 -17.17
C ARG A 30 -12.47 10.20 -16.64
N GLY A 31 -11.17 9.81 -16.65
CA GLY A 31 -10.09 10.65 -16.17
C GLY A 31 -10.07 10.84 -14.64
N ARG A 32 -10.67 9.94 -13.87
CA ARG A 32 -10.72 10.03 -12.40
C ARG A 32 -9.93 8.90 -11.75
N VAL A 33 -9.34 9.20 -10.59
CA VAL A 33 -8.56 8.27 -9.77
C VAL A 33 -9.08 8.30 -8.34
N ILE A 34 -9.23 7.12 -7.72
CA ILE A 34 -9.53 6.98 -6.29
C ILE A 34 -8.23 6.69 -5.56
N HIS A 35 -7.89 7.48 -4.56
CA HIS A 35 -6.67 7.35 -3.80
C HIS A 35 -6.83 7.94 -2.38
N TYR A 36 -5.86 7.71 -1.49
CA TYR A 36 -5.76 8.53 -0.29
C TYR A 36 -5.25 9.93 -0.63
N SER A 37 -5.91 10.97 -0.13
CA SER A 37 -5.50 12.35 -0.37
C SER A 37 -4.23 12.69 0.42
N GLY A 38 -3.12 12.76 -0.29
CA GLY A 38 -1.93 13.49 0.06
C GLY A 38 -1.04 13.00 1.19
N PHE A 39 0.25 13.07 0.88
CA PHE A 39 1.38 12.90 1.80
C PHE A 39 1.86 14.25 2.39
N ALA A 40 1.18 15.35 2.07
CA ALA A 40 1.66 16.71 2.37
C ALA A 40 1.71 17.03 3.87
N HIS A 41 1.03 16.26 4.73
CA HIS A 41 1.06 16.46 6.18
C HIS A 41 1.07 15.10 6.88
N LEU A 42 2.22 14.66 7.34
CA LEU A 42 2.48 13.38 8.04
C LEU A 42 1.55 13.11 9.24
N PHE A 43 0.88 14.11 9.78
CA PHE A 43 0.07 14.04 10.99
C PHE A 43 -1.43 14.32 10.79
N LYS A 44 -1.89 14.60 9.56
CA LYS A 44 -3.32 14.81 9.29
C LYS A 44 -3.95 13.53 8.74
N LYS A 45 -5.13 13.20 9.23
CA LYS A 45 -5.97 12.12 8.70
C LYS A 45 -6.39 12.49 7.28
N HIS A 46 -6.04 11.67 6.30
CA HIS A 46 -6.35 11.90 4.89
C HIS A 46 -7.42 10.91 4.45
N PRO A 47 -8.62 11.39 4.04
CA PRO A 47 -9.67 10.52 3.55
C PRO A 47 -9.33 9.94 2.19
N ILE A 48 -10.00 8.86 1.84
CA ILE A 48 -10.01 8.34 0.47
C ILE A 48 -10.88 9.28 -0.36
N GLU A 49 -10.31 9.84 -1.43
CA GLU A 49 -10.99 10.79 -2.32
C GLU A 49 -10.93 10.38 -3.79
N ILE A 50 -11.76 11.03 -4.60
CA ILE A 50 -11.72 10.95 -6.06
C ILE A 50 -11.14 12.26 -6.59
N THR A 51 -10.07 12.15 -7.39
CA THR A 51 -9.44 13.31 -8.03
C THR A 51 -9.33 13.11 -9.54
N SER A 52 -8.98 14.17 -10.28
CA SER A 52 -8.66 14.03 -11.71
C SER A 52 -7.33 13.31 -11.90
N LEU A 53 -7.17 12.62 -13.02
CA LEU A 53 -5.91 11.95 -13.40
C LEU A 53 -4.75 12.95 -13.48
N GLU A 54 -5.03 14.15 -13.93
CA GLU A 54 -4.07 15.25 -14.03
C GLU A 54 -3.57 15.67 -12.64
N LYS A 55 -4.49 15.94 -11.70
CA LYS A 55 -4.15 16.27 -10.30
C LYS A 55 -3.39 15.13 -9.63
N PHE A 56 -3.81 13.87 -9.86
CA PHE A 56 -3.14 12.69 -9.33
C PHE A 56 -1.69 12.58 -9.83
N SER A 57 -1.45 12.83 -11.11
CA SER A 57 -0.11 12.75 -11.71
C SER A 57 0.81 13.89 -11.31
N SER A 58 0.25 15.07 -10.99
CA SER A 58 1.00 16.29 -10.73
C SER A 58 2.06 16.56 -11.80
N GLY A 59 1.74 16.31 -13.07
CA GLY A 59 2.64 16.47 -14.21
C GLY A 59 3.73 15.40 -14.36
N LYS A 60 3.73 14.35 -13.50
CA LYS A 60 4.72 13.26 -13.53
C LYS A 60 4.21 12.08 -14.35
N THR A 61 5.16 11.21 -14.74
CA THR A 61 4.85 9.95 -15.45
C THR A 61 4.04 9.02 -14.57
N ILE A 62 2.93 8.51 -15.13
CA ILE A 62 2.09 7.50 -14.51
C ILE A 62 2.57 6.12 -14.93
N LEU A 63 2.86 5.28 -13.96
CA LEU A 63 3.19 3.88 -14.15
C LEU A 63 1.98 3.01 -13.82
N VAL A 64 1.91 1.82 -14.42
CA VAL A 64 0.85 0.83 -14.18
C VAL A 64 1.44 -0.35 -13.41
N GLN A 65 0.80 -0.70 -12.29
CA GLN A 65 1.13 -1.92 -11.56
C GLN A 65 0.42 -3.11 -12.19
N GLN A 66 1.18 -4.07 -12.65
CA GLN A 66 0.69 -5.35 -13.16
C GLN A 66 0.48 -6.33 -12.00
N TYR A 67 -0.58 -7.15 -12.10
CA TYR A 67 -0.89 -8.24 -11.18
C TYR A 67 -1.01 -9.54 -11.97
N HIS A 68 -0.27 -10.57 -11.59
CA HIS A 68 -0.26 -11.85 -12.29
C HIS A 68 -1.61 -12.59 -12.17
N GLN A 69 -2.25 -12.52 -11.00
CA GLN A 69 -3.53 -13.18 -10.71
C GLN A 69 -4.41 -12.24 -9.87
N PRO A 70 -5.02 -11.21 -10.49
CA PRO A 70 -5.91 -10.32 -9.77
C PRO A 70 -7.21 -11.06 -9.40
N LYS A 71 -7.60 -10.99 -8.11
CA LYS A 71 -8.88 -11.57 -7.66
C LYS A 71 -10.07 -10.75 -8.15
N PHE A 72 -9.89 -9.43 -8.24
CA PHE A 72 -10.90 -8.50 -8.70
C PHE A 72 -10.34 -7.64 -9.84
N THR A 73 -11.20 -7.31 -10.80
CA THR A 73 -10.84 -6.49 -11.97
C THR A 73 -11.93 -5.46 -12.28
N GLY A 74 -11.60 -4.46 -13.06
CA GLY A 74 -12.56 -3.52 -13.64
C GLY A 74 -13.50 -2.85 -12.62
N ARG A 75 -14.80 -2.98 -12.86
CA ARG A 75 -15.84 -2.37 -12.02
C ARG A 75 -15.83 -2.89 -10.57
N LYS A 76 -15.44 -4.15 -10.34
CA LYS A 76 -15.37 -4.74 -8.99
C LYS A 76 -14.32 -4.03 -8.14
N VAL A 77 -13.14 -3.75 -8.70
CA VAL A 77 -12.06 -2.99 -8.04
C VAL A 77 -12.54 -1.59 -7.65
N VAL A 78 -13.16 -0.87 -8.60
CA VAL A 78 -13.67 0.49 -8.34
C VAL A 78 -14.77 0.49 -7.27
N ARG A 79 -15.67 -0.51 -7.26
CA ARG A 79 -16.70 -0.64 -6.23
C ARG A 79 -16.08 -0.85 -4.85
N ARG A 80 -15.07 -1.72 -4.74
CA ARG A 80 -14.31 -1.95 -3.51
C ARG A 80 -13.62 -0.68 -3.00
N MET A 81 -12.97 0.08 -3.88
CA MET A 81 -12.38 1.37 -3.51
C MET A 81 -13.43 2.34 -2.97
N ARG A 82 -14.59 2.42 -3.64
CA ARG A 82 -15.69 3.29 -3.22
C ARG A 82 -16.31 2.88 -1.88
N SER A 83 -16.36 1.60 -1.54
CA SER A 83 -16.90 1.16 -0.24
C SER A 83 -16.07 1.65 0.94
N ARG A 84 -14.81 2.04 0.72
CA ARG A 84 -13.92 2.58 1.75
C ARG A 84 -13.73 4.11 1.70
N MET A 85 -14.46 4.83 0.83
CA MET A 85 -14.30 6.28 0.64
C MET A 85 -14.54 7.12 1.90
N LYS A 86 -15.29 6.60 2.89
CA LYS A 86 -15.54 7.29 4.16
C LYS A 86 -14.51 6.96 5.24
N GLU A 87 -13.61 6.02 4.96
CA GLU A 87 -12.57 5.65 5.92
C GLU A 87 -11.51 6.73 5.99
N ASN A 88 -11.22 7.15 7.20
CA ASN A 88 -10.21 8.14 7.51
C ASN A 88 -9.11 7.53 8.41
N ASN A 89 -8.72 6.28 8.11
CA ASN A 89 -7.79 5.47 8.89
C ASN A 89 -6.44 5.31 8.19
N TYR A 90 -5.93 6.41 7.61
CA TYR A 90 -4.60 6.37 6.98
C TYR A 90 -3.52 6.09 8.02
N HIS A 91 -2.68 5.10 7.76
CA HIS A 91 -1.50 4.78 8.55
C HIS A 91 -0.36 4.40 7.61
N LEU A 92 0.76 5.11 7.72
CA LEU A 92 1.89 4.99 6.79
C LEU A 92 2.37 3.54 6.59
N ILE A 93 2.39 2.74 7.64
CA ILE A 93 2.89 1.36 7.63
C ILE A 93 1.76 0.36 7.40
N MET A 94 0.59 0.58 8.00
CA MET A 94 -0.46 -0.44 8.08
C MET A 94 -1.65 -0.21 7.16
N ASN A 95 -1.87 1.01 6.68
CA ASN A 95 -3.02 1.35 5.85
C ASN A 95 -2.70 2.56 4.97
N ASN A 96 -1.78 2.40 4.04
CA ASN A 96 -1.37 3.43 3.09
C ASN A 96 -2.05 3.25 1.71
N CYS A 97 -1.73 4.15 0.78
CA CYS A 97 -2.32 4.13 -0.56
C CYS A 97 -2.02 2.83 -1.33
N GLU A 98 -0.85 2.20 -1.14
CA GLU A 98 -0.49 0.93 -1.78
C GLU A 98 -1.30 -0.24 -1.19
N HIS A 99 -1.45 -0.29 0.16
CA HIS A 99 -2.29 -1.29 0.83
C HIS A 99 -3.73 -1.25 0.32
N LEU A 100 -4.32 -0.06 0.23
CA LEU A 100 -5.67 0.13 -0.26
C LEU A 100 -5.86 -0.37 -1.70
N CYS A 101 -4.94 0.00 -2.61
CA CYS A 101 -4.99 -0.43 -4.00
C CYS A 101 -4.79 -1.94 -4.15
N THR A 102 -3.82 -2.52 -3.43
CA THR A 102 -3.55 -3.95 -3.42
C THR A 102 -4.74 -4.72 -2.86
N TRP A 103 -5.32 -4.30 -1.75
CA TRP A 103 -6.54 -4.88 -1.20
C TRP A 103 -7.71 -4.83 -2.20
N ALA A 104 -7.90 -3.72 -2.89
CA ALA A 104 -8.98 -3.60 -3.86
C ALA A 104 -8.88 -4.63 -4.99
N ILE A 105 -7.67 -5.01 -5.41
CA ILE A 105 -7.40 -5.92 -6.52
C ILE A 105 -7.25 -7.37 -6.04
N THR A 106 -6.50 -7.61 -4.96
CA THR A 106 -6.16 -8.97 -4.51
C THR A 106 -7.05 -9.49 -3.39
N GLY A 107 -7.75 -8.60 -2.69
CA GLY A 107 -8.47 -8.92 -1.46
C GLY A 107 -7.58 -9.00 -0.21
N GLN A 108 -6.28 -8.81 -0.35
CA GLN A 108 -5.29 -8.88 0.75
C GLN A 108 -4.69 -7.49 1.00
N GLU A 109 -4.60 -7.10 2.25
CA GLU A 109 -3.91 -5.87 2.66
C GLU A 109 -2.41 -6.14 2.74
N SER A 110 -1.67 -5.76 1.71
CA SER A 110 -0.21 -5.85 1.67
C SER A 110 0.40 -4.66 0.96
N SER A 111 1.58 -4.24 1.37
CA SER A 111 2.36 -3.22 0.69
C SER A 111 3.79 -3.71 0.49
N PRO A 112 4.16 -4.10 -0.72
CA PRO A 112 5.54 -4.42 -1.07
C PRO A 112 6.53 -3.29 -0.72
N GLN A 113 6.10 -2.04 -0.82
CA GLN A 113 6.93 -0.89 -0.43
C GLN A 113 7.25 -0.89 1.07
N VAL A 114 6.26 -1.14 1.92
CA VAL A 114 6.45 -1.24 3.37
C VAL A 114 7.33 -2.45 3.73
N ILE A 115 7.12 -3.59 3.08
CA ILE A 115 7.92 -4.79 3.28
C ILE A 115 9.39 -4.51 2.93
N ARG A 116 9.66 -3.87 1.78
CA ARG A 116 11.02 -3.49 1.37
C ARG A 116 11.65 -2.51 2.36
N MET A 117 10.90 -1.50 2.82
CA MET A 117 11.37 -0.54 3.83
C MET A 117 11.72 -1.25 5.15
N MET A 118 10.84 -2.12 5.65
CA MET A 118 11.08 -2.89 6.87
C MET A 118 12.30 -3.81 6.74
N ASN A 119 12.49 -4.45 5.57
CA ASN A 119 13.66 -5.27 5.32
C ASN A 119 14.95 -4.45 5.34
N ARG A 120 14.96 -3.28 4.68
CA ARG A 120 16.11 -2.36 4.71
C ARG A 120 16.43 -1.90 6.14
N LEU A 121 15.43 -1.47 6.91
CA LEU A 121 15.60 -1.06 8.31
C LEU A 121 16.13 -2.20 9.17
N THR A 122 15.65 -3.43 8.95
CA THR A 122 16.18 -4.61 9.66
C THR A 122 17.64 -4.87 9.32
N THR A 123 18.01 -4.80 8.03
CA THR A 123 19.40 -4.97 7.60
C THR A 123 20.31 -3.91 8.19
N LEU A 124 19.86 -2.63 8.17
CA LEU A 124 20.61 -1.53 8.82
C LEU A 124 20.75 -1.75 10.33
N GLY A 125 19.69 -2.26 11.00
CA GLY A 125 19.74 -2.62 12.41
C GLY A 125 20.75 -3.72 12.69
N TYR A 126 20.84 -4.78 11.87
CA TYR A 126 21.87 -5.81 12.00
C TYR A 126 23.27 -5.25 11.83
N VAL A 127 23.51 -4.47 10.77
CA VAL A 127 24.81 -3.84 10.51
C VAL A 127 25.20 -2.91 11.66
N SER A 128 24.27 -2.06 12.11
CA SER A 128 24.49 -1.14 13.24
C SER A 128 24.77 -1.89 14.53
N SER A 129 24.09 -3.00 14.81
CA SER A 129 24.33 -3.82 16.00
C SER A 129 25.73 -4.46 15.98
N ILE A 130 26.18 -4.93 14.80
CA ILE A 130 27.53 -5.46 14.64
C ILE A 130 28.59 -4.36 14.87
N MET A 131 28.36 -3.16 14.32
CA MET A 131 29.25 -2.01 14.53
C MET A 131 29.21 -1.48 15.96
N SER A 132 28.07 -1.54 16.65
CA SER A 132 27.90 -1.09 18.02
C SER A 132 28.56 -2.02 19.05
N TYR A 133 28.79 -3.29 18.68
CA TYR A 133 29.63 -4.18 19.48
C TYR A 133 31.06 -3.64 19.66
N MET A 134 31.49 -2.77 18.73
CA MET A 134 32.78 -2.08 18.79
C MET A 134 32.73 -0.76 19.57
N ASN A 135 31.55 -0.23 19.97
CA ASN A 135 31.46 1.07 20.66
C ASN A 135 30.24 1.15 21.60
N SER A 136 30.47 1.04 22.91
CA SER A 136 29.43 0.82 23.93
C SER A 136 28.36 1.92 24.08
N MET A 137 28.56 3.13 23.61
CA MET A 137 27.58 4.23 23.73
C MET A 137 26.45 4.20 22.68
N MET A 138 26.63 3.49 21.56
CA MET A 138 25.61 3.37 20.51
C MET A 138 24.63 2.19 20.72
N LEU A 139 24.91 1.30 21.67
CA LEU A 139 24.21 0.04 21.87
C LEU A 139 22.75 0.22 22.29
N THR A 140 22.44 1.18 23.13
CA THR A 140 21.08 1.38 23.67
C THR A 140 20.11 1.94 22.64
N LEU A 141 20.54 2.85 21.80
CA LEU A 141 19.68 3.45 20.76
C LEU A 141 19.37 2.45 19.63
N THR A 142 20.37 1.64 19.24
CA THR A 142 20.22 0.66 18.17
C THR A 142 19.36 -0.53 18.59
N THR A 143 19.46 -0.99 19.84
CA THR A 143 18.65 -2.11 20.36
C THR A 143 17.17 -1.74 20.45
N THR A 144 16.83 -0.52 20.87
CA THR A 144 15.43 -0.06 20.93
C THR A 144 14.80 0.07 19.54
N CYS A 145 15.51 0.66 18.57
CA CYS A 145 15.05 0.74 17.19
C CYS A 145 14.86 -0.64 16.55
N PHE A 146 15.80 -1.56 16.79
CA PHE A 146 15.74 -2.93 16.28
C PHE A 146 14.56 -3.71 16.88
N ALA A 147 14.34 -3.61 18.19
CA ALA A 147 13.22 -4.24 18.87
C ALA A 147 11.88 -3.73 18.32
N LEU A 148 11.76 -2.43 18.06
CA LEU A 148 10.57 -1.84 17.45
C LEU A 148 10.30 -2.39 16.04
N VAL A 149 11.32 -2.52 15.21
CA VAL A 149 11.19 -3.09 13.87
C VAL A 149 10.75 -4.56 13.90
N LEU A 150 11.32 -5.35 14.82
CA LEU A 150 10.91 -6.74 15.02
C LEU A 150 9.46 -6.85 15.53
N TYR A 151 9.06 -6.00 16.45
CA TYR A 151 7.68 -5.92 16.95
C TYR A 151 6.69 -5.60 15.81
N ILE A 152 6.98 -4.61 14.98
CA ILE A 152 6.14 -4.26 13.82
C ILE A 152 6.07 -5.43 12.83
N LYS A 153 7.19 -6.09 12.52
CA LYS A 153 7.22 -7.29 11.66
C LYS A 153 6.34 -8.42 12.23
N LYS A 154 6.43 -8.68 13.53
CA LYS A 154 5.58 -9.70 14.20
C LYS A 154 4.12 -9.35 14.06
N LYS A 155 3.73 -8.11 14.37
CA LYS A 155 2.33 -7.63 14.26
C LYS A 155 1.78 -7.69 12.84
N LEU A 156 2.61 -7.39 11.83
CA LEU A 156 2.23 -7.53 10.41
C LEU A 156 2.02 -9.00 10.02
N ARG A 157 2.87 -9.92 10.50
CA ARG A 157 2.71 -11.38 10.29
C ARG A 157 1.46 -11.93 10.96
N GLU A 158 1.13 -11.48 12.15
CA GLU A 158 -0.08 -11.88 12.88
C GLU A 158 -1.34 -11.44 12.13
N LYS A 159 -1.39 -10.19 11.66
CA LYS A 159 -2.49 -9.71 10.78
C LYS A 159 -2.62 -10.55 9.51
N ALA A 160 -1.52 -10.88 8.85
CA ALA A 160 -1.54 -11.71 7.66
C ALA A 160 -2.04 -13.15 7.94
N LYS A 161 -1.71 -13.72 9.11
CA LYS A 161 -2.19 -15.06 9.52
C LYS A 161 -3.69 -15.07 9.83
N VAL A 162 -4.23 -14.02 10.44
CA VAL A 162 -5.67 -13.90 10.75
C VAL A 162 -6.51 -13.81 9.47
N GLN A 163 -6.00 -13.23 8.40
CA GLN A 163 -6.71 -13.14 7.12
C GLN A 163 -6.69 -14.45 6.30
N MET A 164 -5.70 -15.34 6.52
CA MET A 164 -5.57 -16.60 5.81
C MET A 164 -6.74 -17.59 6.06
N PRO A 165 -7.24 -17.80 7.30
CA PRO A 165 -8.36 -18.67 7.55
C PRO A 165 -9.65 -18.24 6.88
N VAL A 166 -9.95 -16.93 6.88
CA VAL A 166 -11.13 -16.35 6.24
C VAL A 166 -11.09 -16.55 4.72
N TYR A 167 -9.91 -16.39 4.11
CA TYR A 167 -9.73 -16.66 2.68
C TYR A 167 -9.97 -18.11 2.31
N ARG A 168 -9.47 -19.06 3.14
CA ARG A 168 -9.66 -20.50 2.94
C ARG A 168 -11.12 -20.90 3.09
N TYR A 169 -11.82 -20.34 4.06
CA TYR A 169 -13.25 -20.54 4.28
C TYR A 169 -14.09 -20.03 3.10
N LEU A 170 -13.84 -18.82 2.62
CA LEU A 170 -14.56 -18.26 1.48
C LEU A 170 -14.30 -19.00 0.17
N LYS A 171 -13.09 -19.54 -0.03
CA LYS A 171 -12.77 -20.37 -1.20
C LYS A 171 -13.53 -21.71 -1.18
N GLN A 172 -13.75 -22.30 -0.01
CA GLN A 172 -14.53 -23.53 0.15
C GLN A 172 -16.03 -23.33 -0.11
N GLN A 173 -16.58 -22.16 0.21
CA GLN A 173 -17.99 -21.83 -0.07
C GLN A 173 -18.25 -21.65 -1.56
N GLN A 174 -17.30 -21.05 -2.32
CA GLN A 174 -17.46 -20.85 -3.77
C GLN A 174 -17.43 -22.15 -4.61
N HIS A 175 -16.97 -23.26 -4.04
CA HIS A 175 -16.98 -24.57 -4.70
C HIS A 175 -18.21 -25.43 -4.35
N LYS A 176 -19.12 -24.95 -3.48
CA LYS A 176 -20.32 -25.68 -3.05
C LYS A 176 -21.61 -25.19 -3.70
N ASP A 177 -21.58 -24.10 -4.46
CA ASP A 177 -22.73 -23.68 -5.25
C ASP A 177 -22.60 -24.28 -6.67
N PRO A 178 -23.58 -25.09 -7.12
CA PRO A 178 -23.62 -25.72 -8.43
C PRO A 178 -23.78 -24.71 -9.58
#